data_d69080858c401d9881c15f90373003bc
#
_entry.id   d69080858c401d9881c15f90373003bc
#
_cell.length_a   1.000
_cell.length_b   1.000
_cell.length_c   1.000
_cell.angle_alpha   90.00
_cell.angle_beta   90.00
_cell.angle_gamma   90.00
#
_symmetry.space_group_name_H-M   'P 1'
#
loop_
_entity.id
_entity.type
_entity.pdbx_description
1 polymer ?
#
loop_
_entity_poly.entity_id
_entity_poly.type
_entity_poly.pdbx_seq_one_letter_code
_entity_poly.pdbx_strand_id
1 'polypeptide(L)'
;IRRIRFCKIYSARLQVFGNSENNPGVTAVTASPFLHQAFFTFSNLKIPFFDYDFVKIGRFELALGNQRLIAKNNWNNLGRSFEGFLGQDRFLSGELLLMHLFINETMNESNNDRDDVVIDGVYWTKTIPFLEEESVCELYFLNFRNMNFLETDNSLASYNNIGLRLNGQINNFFHLESELALQTSSGTSSENDISANLFSFNLGYKPVGIGFLKSVFLGLDRVSGDDPSTTNAAEGFSKEFGARHKHHGYYDYSSHKKYFGHSHDGLNEINFKANINIPKKTTLLVALHNFRSDVKDIYYGDEI
;
A
#
# COMPACT_ATOMS: atom_id res chain seq x y z
N ILE A 1 26.26 27.04 6.86
CA ILE A 1 25.02 27.82 7.11
C ILE A 1 23.86 26.84 6.94
N ARG A 2 23.22 26.46 8.07
CA ARG A 2 22.07 25.55 8.11
C ARG A 2 20.88 26.27 7.46
N ARG A 3 20.42 25.82 6.31
CA ARG A 3 19.16 26.29 5.73
C ARG A 3 18.00 25.49 6.33
N ILE A 4 17.35 26.08 7.33
CA ILE A 4 16.02 25.62 7.75
C ILE A 4 15.07 26.09 6.65
N ARG A 5 14.54 25.18 5.83
CA ARG A 5 13.46 25.52 4.89
C ARG A 5 12.15 25.39 5.63
N PHE A 6 11.51 26.53 5.82
CA PHE A 6 10.24 26.65 6.52
C PHE A 6 9.08 25.98 5.78
N CYS A 7 8.11 25.55 6.57
CA CYS A 7 6.78 25.04 6.29
C CYS A 7 6.28 25.29 4.86
N LYS A 8 5.91 24.22 4.17
CA LYS A 8 4.96 24.30 3.08
C LYS A 8 3.64 23.72 3.56
N ILE A 9 2.62 24.58 3.72
CA ILE A 9 1.23 24.14 3.80
C ILE A 9 0.84 23.75 2.39
N TYR A 10 0.68 22.45 2.11
CA TYR A 10 0.55 21.98 0.74
C TYR A 10 -0.90 21.87 0.25
N SER A 11 -1.88 21.72 1.09
CA SER A 11 -3.28 21.83 0.67
C SER A 11 -4.26 21.85 1.82
N ALA A 12 -5.22 22.77 1.78
CA ALA A 12 -6.53 22.57 2.38
C ALA A 12 -7.42 21.96 1.30
N ARG A 13 -7.97 20.77 1.50
CA ARG A 13 -8.99 20.20 0.61
C ARG A 13 -10.37 20.51 1.19
N LEU A 14 -11.25 20.99 0.32
CA LEU A 14 -12.67 21.05 0.62
C LEU A 14 -13.26 19.67 0.31
N GLN A 15 -13.77 18.98 1.31
CA GLN A 15 -14.42 17.71 1.11
C GLN A 15 -15.94 17.89 1.04
N VAL A 16 -16.54 17.31 0.01
CA VAL A 16 -17.98 17.23 -0.15
C VAL A 16 -18.37 15.78 0.12
N PHE A 17 -19.06 15.52 1.22
CA PHE A 17 -19.54 14.19 1.58
C PHE A 17 -20.96 13.95 1.09
N GLY A 18 -21.18 12.77 0.49
CA GLY A 18 -22.50 12.17 0.42
C GLY A 18 -22.59 11.06 1.46
N ASN A 19 -23.47 11.18 2.43
CA ASN A 19 -23.73 10.09 3.37
C ASN A 19 -24.85 9.21 2.82
N SER A 20 -24.49 8.03 2.28
CA SER A 20 -25.45 7.11 1.67
C SER A 20 -25.79 5.89 2.53
N GLU A 21 -25.21 5.75 3.73
CA GLU A 21 -25.34 4.51 4.51
C GLU A 21 -26.75 4.24 5.04
N ASN A 22 -27.59 5.25 5.21
CA ASN A 22 -28.93 5.07 5.78
C ASN A 22 -30.08 5.50 4.86
N ASN A 23 -29.81 6.05 3.67
CA ASN A 23 -30.87 6.45 2.76
C ASN A 23 -30.36 6.62 1.32
N PRO A 24 -30.45 5.60 0.47
CA PRO A 24 -29.87 5.63 -0.88
C PRO A 24 -30.48 6.67 -1.83
N GLY A 25 -31.44 7.45 -1.37
CA GLY A 25 -32.09 8.53 -2.15
C GLY A 25 -31.75 9.95 -1.68
N VAL A 26 -30.98 10.13 -0.61
CA VAL A 26 -30.69 11.47 -0.06
C VAL A 26 -29.19 11.69 -0.03
N THR A 27 -28.69 12.41 -1.01
CA THR A 27 -27.31 12.94 -0.98
C THR A 27 -27.29 14.21 -0.13
N ALA A 28 -27.03 14.08 1.17
CA ALA A 28 -26.63 15.22 1.97
C ALA A 28 -25.15 15.52 1.64
N VAL A 29 -24.93 16.60 0.91
CA VAL A 29 -23.57 17.08 0.59
C VAL A 29 -23.17 18.04 1.70
N THR A 30 -22.36 17.59 2.64
CA THR A 30 -21.72 18.45 3.63
C THR A 30 -20.31 18.77 3.15
N ALA A 31 -20.02 20.04 2.90
CA ALA A 31 -18.67 20.51 2.61
C ALA A 31 -18.00 20.89 3.93
N SER A 32 -17.01 20.13 4.36
CA SER A 32 -16.20 20.45 5.53
C SER A 32 -14.75 20.67 5.09
N PRO A 33 -14.16 21.84 5.35
CA PRO A 33 -12.73 22.03 5.12
C PRO A 33 -11.94 21.20 6.14
N PHE A 34 -10.95 20.46 5.68
CA PHE A 34 -10.04 19.74 6.55
C PHE A 34 -8.59 19.90 6.08
N LEU A 35 -7.68 19.78 7.02
CA LEU A 35 -6.25 19.90 6.74
C LEU A 35 -5.71 18.56 6.24
N HIS A 36 -5.48 18.45 4.92
CA HIS A 36 -4.98 17.23 4.31
C HIS A 36 -3.48 17.06 4.53
N GLN A 37 -2.68 18.12 4.41
CA GLN A 37 -1.25 18.08 4.67
C GLN A 37 -0.76 19.38 5.33
N ALA A 38 0.01 19.23 6.42
CA ALA A 38 0.76 20.29 7.06
C ALA A 38 1.99 19.69 7.74
N PHE A 39 3.17 20.02 7.25
CA PHE A 39 4.41 19.46 7.77
C PHE A 39 5.59 20.42 7.64
N PHE A 40 6.58 20.20 8.48
CA PHE A 40 7.90 20.82 8.39
C PHE A 40 8.87 19.83 7.76
N THR A 41 9.78 20.34 6.93
CA THR A 41 10.90 19.58 6.40
C THR A 41 12.21 20.25 6.79
N PHE A 42 13.06 19.51 7.48
CA PHE A 42 14.42 19.90 7.81
C PHE A 42 15.35 19.14 6.87
N SER A 43 16.22 19.84 6.16
CA SER A 43 17.20 19.22 5.26
C SER A 43 18.59 19.28 5.86
N ASN A 44 19.39 18.22 5.62
CA ASN A 44 20.76 18.08 6.13
C ASN A 44 20.82 18.21 7.67
N LEU A 45 19.94 17.50 8.35
CA LEU A 45 19.88 17.49 9.81
C LEU A 45 20.88 16.49 10.36
N LYS A 46 21.91 17.02 11.06
CA LYS A 46 22.91 16.20 11.76
C LYS A 46 22.59 16.12 13.23
N ILE A 47 22.37 14.92 13.71
CA ILE A 47 22.26 14.61 15.13
C ILE A 47 23.26 13.51 15.47
N PRO A 48 23.61 13.29 16.74
CA PRO A 48 24.48 12.17 17.11
C PRO A 48 23.96 10.87 16.52
N PHE A 49 24.85 10.12 15.85
CA PHE A 49 24.58 8.82 15.17
C PHE A 49 23.77 8.87 13.86
N PHE A 50 23.17 10.01 13.47
CA PHE A 50 22.38 10.12 12.23
C PHE A 50 22.71 11.41 11.48
N ASP A 51 22.86 11.28 10.16
CA ASP A 51 23.10 12.39 9.23
C ASP A 51 21.96 12.41 8.18
N TYR A 52 20.77 12.82 8.62
CA TYR A 52 19.59 12.81 7.77
C TYR A 52 19.71 13.77 6.59
N ASP A 53 19.50 13.25 5.39
CA ASP A 53 19.30 14.05 4.18
C ASP A 53 18.08 14.96 4.32
N PHE A 54 17.00 14.41 4.89
CA PHE A 54 15.86 15.19 5.36
C PHE A 54 15.12 14.51 6.53
N VAL A 55 14.42 15.35 7.27
CA VAL A 55 13.42 14.93 8.28
C VAL A 55 12.14 15.68 8.00
N LYS A 56 11.03 14.97 7.93
CA LYS A 56 9.68 15.51 7.78
C LYS A 56 8.86 15.20 9.04
N ILE A 57 8.20 16.23 9.61
CA ILE A 57 7.36 16.11 10.81
C ILE A 57 6.04 16.82 10.56
N GLY A 58 4.94 16.17 10.89
CA GLY A 58 3.58 16.67 10.74
C GLY A 58 2.69 15.74 9.97
N ARG A 59 1.70 16.27 9.27
CA ARG A 59 0.72 15.52 8.47
C ARG A 59 1.08 15.56 6.99
N PHE A 60 1.29 14.42 6.36
CA PHE A 60 1.74 14.31 4.97
C PHE A 60 1.26 13.03 4.29
N GLU A 61 1.16 13.05 2.96
CA GLU A 61 0.96 11.84 2.15
C GLU A 61 2.25 11.02 2.10
N LEU A 62 2.12 9.70 2.18
CA LEU A 62 3.22 8.75 2.00
C LEU A 62 2.76 7.59 1.11
N ALA A 63 3.64 7.17 0.22
CA ALA A 63 3.49 5.96 -0.58
C ALA A 63 4.84 5.26 -0.66
N LEU A 64 4.89 3.98 -0.38
CA LEU A 64 6.10 3.16 -0.43
C LEU A 64 5.98 2.09 -1.52
N GLY A 65 7.08 1.85 -2.21
CA GLY A 65 7.16 0.86 -3.26
C GLY A 65 6.03 0.98 -4.29
N ASN A 66 5.38 -0.13 -4.58
CA ASN A 66 4.20 -0.16 -5.44
C ASN A 66 2.88 0.10 -4.70
N GLN A 67 2.94 0.62 -3.49
CA GLN A 67 1.77 0.98 -2.68
C GLN A 67 0.90 -0.23 -2.26
N ARG A 68 1.51 -1.40 -2.10
CA ARG A 68 0.76 -2.59 -1.65
C ARG A 68 0.46 -2.54 -0.16
N LEU A 69 1.37 -1.97 0.65
CA LEU A 69 1.22 -1.88 2.11
C LEU A 69 0.96 -0.46 2.61
N ILE A 70 1.67 0.54 2.07
CA ILE A 70 1.48 1.95 2.43
C ILE A 70 1.19 2.75 1.16
N ALA A 71 0.00 3.35 1.11
CA ALA A 71 -0.49 4.10 -0.02
C ALA A 71 -1.19 5.38 0.41
N LYS A 72 -1.04 6.40 -0.42
CA LYS A 72 -1.78 7.67 -0.27
C LYS A 72 -3.25 7.60 -0.73
N ASN A 73 -3.65 6.48 -1.30
CA ASN A 73 -5.03 6.15 -1.66
C ASN A 73 -5.81 7.25 -2.42
N ASN A 74 -5.19 7.87 -3.42
CA ASN A 74 -5.74 9.00 -4.17
C ASN A 74 -6.89 8.62 -5.14
N TRP A 75 -7.35 7.39 -5.12
CA TRP A 75 -8.56 6.97 -5.83
C TRP A 75 -9.81 7.61 -5.22
N ASN A 76 -9.86 7.71 -3.93
CA ASN A 76 -10.95 8.36 -3.21
C ASN A 76 -10.84 9.88 -3.35
N ASN A 77 -11.95 10.59 -3.21
CA ASN A 77 -11.97 12.06 -3.15
C ASN A 77 -11.08 12.62 -2.04
N LEU A 78 -10.87 11.81 -0.99
CA LEU A 78 -9.90 12.00 0.06
C LEU A 78 -8.77 11.01 -0.11
N GLY A 79 -7.55 11.52 -0.33
CA GLY A 79 -6.33 10.71 -0.17
C GLY A 79 -6.06 10.43 1.31
N ARG A 80 -5.18 9.46 1.56
CA ARG A 80 -4.70 9.14 2.91
C ARG A 80 -3.51 10.01 3.26
N SER A 81 -3.55 10.61 4.45
CA SER A 81 -2.43 11.30 5.06
C SER A 81 -2.05 10.59 6.36
N PHE A 82 -0.78 10.64 6.69
CA PHE A 82 -0.20 10.13 7.92
C PHE A 82 0.31 11.28 8.74
N GLU A 83 0.23 11.18 10.06
CA GLU A 83 0.81 12.13 10.99
C GLU A 83 2.05 11.52 11.62
N GLY A 84 3.11 12.30 11.80
CA GLY A 84 4.29 11.79 12.49
C GLY A 84 5.61 12.25 11.91
N PHE A 85 6.56 11.32 11.92
CA PHE A 85 7.96 11.53 11.58
C PHE A 85 8.35 10.63 10.40
N LEU A 86 9.08 11.22 9.45
CA LEU A 86 9.77 10.50 8.37
C LEU A 86 11.17 11.07 8.21
N GLY A 87 12.20 10.26 8.48
CA GLY A 87 13.60 10.60 8.26
C GLY A 87 14.18 9.81 7.10
N GLN A 88 14.99 10.45 6.25
CA GLN A 88 15.77 9.80 5.21
C GLN A 88 17.25 9.98 5.47
N ASP A 89 17.99 8.90 5.40
CA ASP A 89 19.44 8.86 5.50
C ASP A 89 20.02 7.94 4.42
N ARG A 90 21.33 7.92 4.28
CA ARG A 90 22.03 7.00 3.39
C ARG A 90 22.63 5.84 4.17
N PHE A 91 22.32 4.64 3.74
CA PHE A 91 22.83 3.42 4.36
C PHE A 91 23.19 2.37 3.31
N LEU A 92 24.40 1.79 3.40
CA LEU A 92 24.91 0.75 2.47
C LEU A 92 24.75 1.10 0.98
N SER A 93 25.05 2.36 0.63
CA SER A 93 24.91 2.90 -0.74
C SER A 93 23.47 2.88 -1.26
N GLY A 94 22.50 2.85 -0.38
CA GLY A 94 21.08 3.00 -0.65
C GLY A 94 20.46 4.13 0.18
N GLU A 95 19.19 4.35 0.01
CA GLU A 95 18.36 5.28 0.78
C GLU A 95 17.64 4.52 1.89
N LEU A 96 17.75 4.98 3.11
CA LEU A 96 17.09 4.43 4.28
C LEU A 96 16.02 5.42 4.76
N LEU A 97 14.77 4.99 4.80
CA LEU A 97 13.68 5.71 5.45
C LEU A 97 13.42 5.12 6.82
N LEU A 98 13.36 5.98 7.82
CA LEU A 98 12.90 5.67 9.17
C LEU A 98 11.59 6.40 9.39
N MET A 99 10.58 5.71 9.92
CA MET A 99 9.25 6.27 10.08
C MET A 99 8.62 5.90 11.41
N HIS A 100 7.88 6.86 11.96
CA HIS A 100 6.96 6.69 13.05
C HIS A 100 5.71 7.48 12.71
N LEU A 101 4.64 6.79 12.38
CA LEU A 101 3.45 7.38 11.77
C LEU A 101 2.22 6.99 12.56
N PHE A 102 1.32 7.93 12.70
CA PHE A 102 -0.02 7.72 13.22
C PHE A 102 -1.02 7.83 12.07
N ILE A 103 -2.00 6.95 12.09
CA ILE A 103 -3.16 7.04 11.22
C ILE A 103 -4.34 7.34 12.13
N ASN A 104 -4.85 8.56 12.01
CA ASN A 104 -6.09 8.94 12.63
C ASN A 104 -7.18 8.88 11.56
N GLU A 105 -8.06 7.89 11.63
CA GLU A 105 -9.20 7.75 10.72
C GLU A 105 -10.47 8.43 11.25
N THR A 106 -10.44 9.01 12.44
CA THR A 106 -11.62 9.60 13.08
C THR A 106 -12.12 10.82 12.33
N MET A 107 -13.12 10.63 11.52
CA MET A 107 -14.09 11.67 11.15
C MET A 107 -15.47 11.44 11.77
N ASN A 108 -15.66 10.44 12.58
CA ASN A 108 -16.89 10.17 13.30
C ASN A 108 -16.71 10.48 14.79
N GLU A 109 -17.28 11.58 15.23
CA GLU A 109 -17.27 12.04 16.64
C GLU A 109 -17.91 11.06 17.64
N SER A 110 -18.48 9.94 17.18
CA SER A 110 -19.27 9.06 18.04
C SER A 110 -18.56 7.81 18.54
N ASN A 111 -17.34 7.50 18.08
CA ASN A 111 -16.58 6.33 18.54
C ASN A 111 -15.08 6.63 18.53
N ASN A 112 -14.65 7.20 19.58
CA ASN A 112 -13.43 7.96 19.72
C ASN A 112 -12.15 7.14 19.87
N ASP A 113 -12.22 5.81 19.96
CA ASP A 113 -11.11 5.03 20.52
C ASP A 113 -10.64 3.87 19.64
N ARG A 114 -11.15 3.73 18.41
CA ARG A 114 -10.88 2.52 17.62
C ARG A 114 -9.80 2.64 16.56
N ASP A 115 -9.25 3.85 16.31
CA ASP A 115 -8.66 4.10 15.00
C ASP A 115 -7.21 4.57 15.02
N ASP A 116 -6.57 4.58 16.17
CA ASP A 116 -5.17 4.98 16.28
C ASP A 116 -4.25 3.80 15.98
N VAL A 117 -3.87 3.67 14.72
CA VAL A 117 -2.81 2.74 14.33
C VAL A 117 -1.49 3.48 14.26
N VAL A 118 -0.49 2.93 14.91
CA VAL A 118 0.89 3.40 14.82
C VAL A 118 1.66 2.48 13.87
N ILE A 119 2.36 3.09 12.91
CA ILE A 119 3.28 2.38 12.02
C ILE A 119 4.69 2.82 12.35
N ASP A 120 5.49 1.90 12.88
CA ASP A 120 6.94 2.05 13.00
C ASP A 120 7.60 1.31 11.84
N GLY A 121 8.58 1.91 11.18
CA GLY A 121 9.13 1.25 10.03
C GLY A 121 10.52 1.68 9.63
N VAL A 122 11.17 0.73 8.98
CA VAL A 122 12.42 0.91 8.25
C VAL A 122 12.20 0.45 6.82
N TYR A 123 12.55 1.29 5.86
CA TYR A 123 12.43 1.00 4.44
C TYR A 123 13.72 1.40 3.72
N TRP A 124 14.39 0.42 3.13
CA TRP A 124 15.67 0.62 2.45
C TRP A 124 15.52 0.36 0.96
N THR A 125 15.99 1.31 0.15
CA THR A 125 15.94 1.26 -1.30
C THR A 125 17.34 1.38 -1.85
N LYS A 126 17.72 0.47 -2.74
CA LYS A 126 19.00 0.52 -3.43
C LYS A 126 18.82 0.30 -4.93
N THR A 127 19.48 1.16 -5.72
CA THR A 127 19.60 0.95 -7.16
C THR A 127 20.43 -0.29 -7.45
N ILE A 128 20.01 -1.09 -8.42
CA ILE A 128 20.69 -2.32 -8.85
C ILE A 128 21.64 -1.97 -10.01
N PRO A 129 22.97 -1.90 -9.79
CA PRO A 129 23.90 -1.27 -10.73
C PRO A 129 24.15 -2.09 -12.00
N PHE A 130 23.77 -3.36 -12.04
CA PHE A 130 23.94 -4.24 -13.21
C PHE A 130 22.64 -4.38 -14.05
N LEU A 131 21.59 -3.70 -13.66
CA LEU A 131 20.36 -3.53 -14.43
C LEU A 131 20.29 -2.11 -14.99
N GLU A 132 19.30 -1.84 -15.87
CA GLU A 132 19.13 -0.50 -16.40
C GLU A 132 18.76 0.52 -15.32
N GLU A 133 18.96 1.79 -15.65
CA GLU A 133 18.62 2.92 -14.77
C GLU A 133 17.20 2.79 -14.21
N GLU A 134 17.02 3.21 -12.94
CA GLU A 134 15.78 3.11 -12.17
C GLU A 134 15.42 1.72 -11.64
N SER A 135 16.25 0.70 -11.87
CA SER A 135 16.04 -0.62 -11.25
C SER A 135 16.42 -0.59 -9.78
N VAL A 136 15.50 -1.02 -8.92
CA VAL A 136 15.66 -0.96 -7.47
C VAL A 136 15.36 -2.29 -6.79
N CYS A 137 16.09 -2.51 -5.72
CA CYS A 137 15.80 -3.50 -4.68
C CYS A 137 15.36 -2.74 -3.43
N GLU A 138 14.27 -3.14 -2.85
CA GLU A 138 13.70 -2.55 -1.64
C GLU A 138 13.52 -3.62 -0.58
N LEU A 139 13.99 -3.33 0.64
CA LEU A 139 13.82 -4.17 1.82
C LEU A 139 13.09 -3.36 2.87
N TYR A 140 12.13 -3.96 3.55
CA TYR A 140 11.39 -3.25 4.57
C TYR A 140 11.01 -4.12 5.76
N PHE A 141 10.92 -3.45 6.89
CA PHE A 141 10.27 -3.91 8.10
C PHE A 141 9.29 -2.84 8.56
N LEU A 142 8.02 -3.21 8.70
CA LEU A 142 6.95 -2.31 9.12
C LEU A 142 6.19 -2.99 10.26
N ASN A 143 6.15 -2.34 11.41
CA ASN A 143 5.36 -2.78 12.55
C ASN A 143 4.08 -1.96 12.63
N PHE A 144 2.94 -2.62 12.54
CA PHE A 144 1.62 -2.03 12.69
C PHE A 144 1.10 -2.35 14.09
N ARG A 145 0.84 -1.31 14.86
CA ARG A 145 0.33 -1.45 16.23
C ARG A 145 -1.02 -0.79 16.35
N ASN A 146 -2.01 -1.56 16.76
CA ASN A 146 -3.27 -1.00 17.21
C ASN A 146 -3.09 -0.49 18.65
N MET A 147 -3.36 0.79 18.89
CA MET A 147 -3.23 1.40 20.20
C MET A 147 -4.42 1.15 21.13
N ASN A 148 -5.54 0.67 20.59
CA ASN A 148 -6.75 0.38 21.36
C ASN A 148 -6.70 -1.00 22.01
N PHE A 149 -5.88 -1.08 23.02
CA PHE A 149 -5.57 -2.31 23.76
C PHE A 149 -6.70 -2.81 24.70
N LEU A 150 -7.80 -2.09 24.82
CA LEU A 150 -8.80 -2.32 25.88
C LEU A 150 -10.14 -2.87 25.38
N GLU A 151 -10.35 -3.02 24.09
CA GLU A 151 -11.61 -3.55 23.58
C GLU A 151 -11.47 -4.95 22.95
N THR A 152 -12.41 -5.82 23.28
CA THR A 152 -12.52 -7.22 22.90
C THR A 152 -12.80 -7.48 21.41
N ASP A 153 -12.65 -6.48 20.55
CA ASP A 153 -12.82 -6.64 19.11
C ASP A 153 -11.45 -6.86 18.44
N ASN A 154 -11.12 -8.13 18.20
CA ASN A 154 -9.87 -8.61 17.60
C ASN A 154 -9.68 -8.23 16.12
N SER A 155 -10.45 -7.28 15.60
CA SER A 155 -10.44 -6.95 14.17
C SER A 155 -9.16 -6.26 13.68
N LEU A 156 -8.36 -5.67 14.58
CA LEU A 156 -7.10 -4.98 14.26
C LEU A 156 -5.96 -5.51 15.14
N ALA A 157 -5.49 -6.70 14.84
CA ALA A 157 -4.31 -7.25 15.52
C ALA A 157 -3.05 -6.44 15.19
N SER A 158 -2.13 -6.34 16.14
CA SER A 158 -0.80 -5.78 15.89
C SER A 158 0.07 -6.79 15.17
N TYR A 159 0.73 -6.38 14.09
CA TYR A 159 1.52 -7.30 13.27
C TYR A 159 2.75 -6.63 12.64
N ASN A 160 3.72 -7.45 12.29
CA ASN A 160 4.90 -7.05 11.55
C ASN A 160 4.78 -7.45 10.08
N ASN A 161 5.25 -6.58 9.20
CA ASN A 161 5.50 -6.89 7.80
C ASN A 161 7.00 -6.88 7.54
N ILE A 162 7.51 -7.95 6.94
CA ILE A 162 8.88 -8.04 6.44
C ILE A 162 8.78 -8.31 4.95
N GLY A 163 9.44 -7.52 4.12
CA GLY A 163 9.31 -7.72 2.70
C GLY A 163 10.51 -7.32 1.87
N LEU A 164 10.49 -7.85 0.66
CA LEU A 164 11.44 -7.60 -0.40
C LEU A 164 10.67 -7.25 -1.67
N ARG A 165 11.05 -6.16 -2.32
CA ARG A 165 10.55 -5.81 -3.64
C ARG A 165 11.71 -5.57 -4.61
N LEU A 166 11.53 -6.08 -5.82
CA LEU A 166 12.40 -5.83 -6.98
C LEU A 166 11.56 -5.15 -8.06
N ASN A 167 12.07 -4.07 -8.61
CA ASN A 167 11.42 -3.38 -9.71
C ASN A 167 12.46 -2.81 -10.66
N GLY A 168 12.34 -3.08 -11.96
CA GLY A 168 13.23 -2.49 -12.94
C GLY A 168 13.23 -3.14 -14.30
N GLN A 169 14.02 -2.56 -15.18
CA GLN A 169 14.29 -3.08 -16.52
C GLN A 169 15.43 -4.10 -16.44
N ILE A 170 15.18 -5.35 -16.85
CA ILE A 170 16.20 -6.37 -16.98
C ILE A 170 17.07 -6.06 -18.20
N ASN A 171 16.45 -5.59 -19.28
CA ASN A 171 17.05 -5.11 -20.51
C ASN A 171 16.04 -4.27 -21.28
N ASN A 172 16.41 -3.80 -22.47
CA ASN A 172 15.55 -2.97 -23.33
C ASN A 172 14.15 -3.56 -23.63
N PHE A 173 13.96 -4.86 -23.41
CA PHE A 173 12.72 -5.56 -23.76
C PHE A 173 11.90 -5.98 -22.55
N PHE A 174 12.56 -6.35 -21.46
CA PHE A 174 11.91 -6.95 -20.30
C PHE A 174 11.94 -6.04 -19.08
N HIS A 175 10.78 -5.92 -18.46
CA HIS A 175 10.59 -5.26 -17.17
C HIS A 175 10.10 -6.28 -16.15
N LEU A 176 10.68 -6.26 -14.96
CA LEU A 176 10.28 -7.10 -13.83
C LEU A 176 9.79 -6.23 -12.69
N GLU A 177 8.67 -6.62 -12.11
CA GLU A 177 8.27 -6.17 -10.79
C GLU A 177 7.84 -7.38 -9.97
N SER A 178 8.45 -7.58 -8.80
CA SER A 178 8.11 -8.67 -7.89
C SER A 178 8.16 -8.18 -6.46
N GLU A 179 7.25 -8.65 -5.63
CA GLU A 179 7.18 -8.32 -4.20
C GLU A 179 6.80 -9.55 -3.40
N LEU A 180 7.53 -9.79 -2.32
CA LEU A 180 7.24 -10.78 -1.30
C LEU A 180 7.09 -10.05 0.04
N ALA A 181 5.99 -10.29 0.74
CA ALA A 181 5.78 -9.79 2.08
C ALA A 181 5.29 -10.90 3.00
N LEU A 182 5.80 -10.93 4.21
CA LEU A 182 5.43 -11.85 5.27
C LEU A 182 4.83 -11.04 6.43
N GLN A 183 3.72 -11.52 6.98
CA GLN A 183 3.13 -10.95 8.19
C GLN A 183 3.24 -11.94 9.34
N THR A 184 3.65 -11.40 10.50
CA THR A 184 3.79 -12.16 11.74
C THR A 184 3.18 -11.37 12.90
N SER A 185 2.74 -12.03 13.95
CA SER A 185 2.26 -11.37 15.17
C SER A 185 3.27 -10.39 15.73
N SER A 186 2.78 -9.30 16.29
CA SER A 186 3.57 -8.32 17.05
C SER A 186 3.08 -8.29 18.49
N GLY A 187 3.83 -8.95 19.38
CA GLY A 187 3.48 -9.02 20.81
C GLY A 187 2.64 -10.23 21.19
N THR A 188 2.20 -10.27 22.46
CA THR A 188 1.54 -11.44 23.10
C THR A 188 0.01 -11.33 23.13
N SER A 189 -0.58 -10.37 22.43
CA SER A 189 -1.99 -9.98 22.63
C SER A 189 -2.99 -10.53 21.63
N SER A 190 -2.56 -11.32 20.62
CA SER A 190 -3.50 -11.99 19.72
C SER A 190 -3.84 -13.39 20.24
N GLU A 191 -5.12 -13.74 20.28
CA GLU A 191 -5.56 -15.11 20.57
C GLU A 191 -4.99 -16.10 19.54
N ASN A 192 -4.69 -15.63 18.32
CA ASN A 192 -4.11 -16.42 17.24
C ASN A 192 -2.81 -15.80 16.74
N ASP A 193 -1.82 -16.64 16.47
CA ASP A 193 -0.58 -16.22 15.83
C ASP A 193 -0.85 -15.86 14.36
N ILE A 194 -0.36 -14.66 13.94
CA ILE A 194 -0.45 -14.24 12.55
C ILE A 194 0.69 -14.86 11.75
N SER A 195 0.35 -15.56 10.67
CA SER A 195 1.29 -16.15 9.73
C SER A 195 0.77 -16.03 8.30
N ALA A 196 0.93 -14.87 7.72
CA ALA A 196 0.36 -14.56 6.41
C ALA A 196 1.42 -14.11 5.41
N ASN A 197 1.12 -14.26 4.12
CA ASN A 197 2.07 -13.90 3.06
C ASN A 197 1.37 -13.28 1.84
N LEU A 198 2.15 -12.43 1.15
CA LEU A 198 1.81 -11.89 -0.15
C LEU A 198 2.96 -12.16 -1.10
N PHE A 199 2.65 -12.65 -2.28
CA PHE A 199 3.57 -12.78 -3.39
C PHE A 199 2.97 -12.10 -4.63
N SER A 200 3.78 -11.25 -5.27
CA SER A 200 3.44 -10.60 -6.54
C SER A 200 4.58 -10.76 -7.52
N PHE A 201 4.25 -11.06 -8.75
CA PHE A 201 5.20 -11.14 -9.84
C PHE A 201 4.57 -10.60 -11.11
N ASN A 202 5.22 -9.62 -11.75
CA ASN A 202 4.79 -9.04 -13.00
C ASN A 202 5.96 -8.98 -13.97
N LEU A 203 5.83 -9.63 -15.11
CA LEU A 203 6.81 -9.60 -16.19
C LEU A 203 6.23 -8.83 -17.38
N GLY A 204 6.87 -7.74 -17.73
CA GLY A 204 6.56 -6.93 -18.90
C GLY A 204 7.49 -7.23 -20.06
N TYR A 205 6.95 -7.22 -21.28
CA TYR A 205 7.70 -7.33 -22.52
C TYR A 205 7.33 -6.20 -23.48
N LYS A 206 8.34 -5.53 -24.02
CA LYS A 206 8.22 -4.48 -25.05
C LYS A 206 8.68 -5.07 -26.39
N PRO A 207 7.77 -5.49 -27.26
CA PRO A 207 8.16 -6.07 -28.54
C PRO A 207 8.77 -5.02 -29.47
N VAL A 208 9.79 -5.44 -30.24
CA VAL A 208 10.40 -4.64 -31.28
C VAL A 208 9.82 -5.02 -32.65
N GLY A 209 9.57 -4.05 -33.49
CA GLY A 209 9.09 -4.27 -34.86
C GLY A 209 7.58 -4.49 -34.99
N ILE A 210 6.83 -4.53 -33.89
CA ILE A 210 5.36 -4.64 -33.90
C ILE A 210 4.78 -3.26 -33.60
N GLY A 211 4.58 -2.44 -34.62
CA GLY A 211 4.25 -1.01 -34.47
C GLY A 211 2.95 -0.71 -33.70
N PHE A 212 2.00 -1.64 -33.69
CA PHE A 212 0.74 -1.48 -32.95
C PHE A 212 0.82 -1.96 -31.50
N LEU A 213 1.73 -2.86 -31.14
CA LEU A 213 1.84 -3.43 -29.79
C LEU A 213 2.96 -2.71 -29.03
N LYS A 214 2.60 -1.93 -28.02
CA LYS A 214 3.55 -1.16 -27.22
C LYS A 214 4.21 -2.00 -26.14
N SER A 215 3.41 -2.79 -25.40
CA SER A 215 3.89 -3.68 -24.35
C SER A 215 2.83 -4.71 -23.97
N VAL A 216 3.27 -5.83 -23.45
CA VAL A 216 2.44 -6.84 -22.79
C VAL A 216 2.98 -7.14 -21.41
N PHE A 217 2.10 -7.54 -20.49
CA PHE A 217 2.45 -7.91 -19.13
C PHE A 217 1.72 -9.19 -18.75
N LEU A 218 2.43 -10.08 -18.08
CA LEU A 218 1.87 -11.23 -17.39
C LEU A 218 2.09 -11.01 -15.88
N GLY A 219 1.02 -11.09 -15.11
CA GLY A 219 1.03 -10.90 -13.66
C GLY A 219 0.48 -12.11 -12.92
N LEU A 220 1.10 -12.38 -11.77
CA LEU A 220 0.67 -13.37 -10.78
C LEU A 220 0.65 -12.67 -9.43
N ASP A 221 -0.48 -12.67 -8.76
CA ASP A 221 -0.62 -12.16 -7.40
C ASP A 221 -1.24 -13.23 -6.51
N ARG A 222 -0.61 -13.51 -5.38
CA ARG A 222 -1.16 -14.33 -4.31
C ARG A 222 -1.16 -13.54 -3.01
N VAL A 223 -2.29 -13.55 -2.36
CA VAL A 223 -2.50 -13.02 -1.01
C VAL A 223 -3.09 -14.16 -0.20
N SER A 224 -2.41 -14.61 0.84
CA SER A 224 -2.87 -15.74 1.64
C SER A 224 -4.22 -15.45 2.27
N GLY A 225 -5.06 -16.47 2.30
CA GLY A 225 -6.33 -16.51 3.01
C GLY A 225 -6.21 -17.18 4.36
N ASP A 226 -7.23 -17.02 5.18
CA ASP A 226 -7.36 -17.63 6.50
C ASP A 226 -8.08 -18.97 6.39
N ASP A 227 -7.41 -20.06 6.72
CA ASP A 227 -8.01 -21.41 6.68
C ASP A 227 -8.85 -21.62 7.94
N PRO A 228 -10.18 -21.74 7.83
CA PRO A 228 -11.06 -21.94 8.98
C PRO A 228 -10.83 -23.28 9.71
N SER A 229 -10.03 -24.19 9.15
CA SER A 229 -9.63 -25.43 9.80
C SER A 229 -8.46 -25.25 10.78
N THR A 230 -7.69 -24.15 10.65
CA THR A 230 -6.62 -23.78 11.58
C THR A 230 -7.19 -22.91 12.70
N THR A 231 -7.14 -23.40 13.94
CA THR A 231 -7.73 -22.70 15.10
C THR A 231 -6.72 -21.82 15.85
N ASN A 232 -5.42 -21.95 15.55
CA ASN A 232 -4.35 -21.32 16.31
C ASN A 232 -3.56 -20.27 15.52
N ALA A 233 -3.91 -20.02 14.25
CA ALA A 233 -3.24 -19.05 13.39
C ALA A 233 -4.25 -18.26 12.58
N ALA A 234 -3.97 -16.98 12.38
CA ALA A 234 -4.65 -16.12 11.42
C ALA A 234 -3.75 -15.99 10.18
N GLU A 235 -4.14 -16.65 9.10
CA GLU A 235 -3.30 -16.81 7.90
C GLU A 235 -3.65 -15.82 6.79
N GLY A 236 -4.74 -15.06 6.94
CA GLY A 236 -5.16 -14.05 6.00
C GLY A 236 -4.24 -12.82 6.00
N PHE A 237 -3.75 -12.42 4.83
CA PHE A 237 -2.86 -11.27 4.69
C PHE A 237 -3.63 -9.94 4.70
N SER A 238 -3.27 -9.03 5.60
CA SER A 238 -3.87 -7.70 5.68
C SER A 238 -3.18 -6.67 4.80
N LYS A 239 -3.96 -5.97 3.96
CA LYS A 239 -3.51 -4.84 3.12
C LYS A 239 -4.21 -3.54 3.49
N GLU A 240 -4.45 -3.29 4.75
CA GLU A 240 -5.34 -2.23 5.23
C GLU A 240 -4.94 -0.83 4.73
N PHE A 241 -3.63 -0.53 4.73
CA PHE A 241 -3.12 0.79 4.34
C PHE A 241 -2.63 0.84 2.89
N GLY A 242 -2.75 -0.25 2.15
CA GLY A 242 -2.40 -0.34 0.74
C GLY A 242 -3.39 0.35 -0.20
N ALA A 243 -3.00 0.47 -1.46
CA ALA A 243 -3.88 0.92 -2.53
C ALA A 243 -4.85 -0.21 -2.91
N ARG A 244 -6.15 0.06 -2.83
CA ARG A 244 -7.19 -0.94 -3.12
C ARG A 244 -7.41 -1.13 -4.63
N HIS A 245 -7.44 -0.05 -5.41
CA HIS A 245 -7.82 -0.06 -6.84
C HIS A 245 -6.63 -0.14 -7.81
N LYS A 246 -5.41 -0.22 -7.33
CA LYS A 246 -4.23 -0.13 -8.17
C LYS A 246 -3.86 -1.45 -8.86
N HIS A 247 -4.08 -2.58 -8.19
CA HIS A 247 -3.44 -3.86 -8.55
C HIS A 247 -4.38 -4.81 -9.29
N HIS A 248 -5.63 -4.90 -8.87
CA HIS A 248 -6.57 -5.96 -9.29
C HIS A 248 -7.64 -5.47 -10.27
N GLY A 249 -7.25 -4.57 -11.20
CA GLY A 249 -8.16 -3.97 -12.18
C GLY A 249 -8.92 -2.77 -11.63
N TYR A 250 -9.75 -2.18 -12.47
CA TYR A 250 -10.55 -0.99 -12.14
C TYR A 250 -11.91 -1.33 -11.53
N TYR A 251 -12.32 -2.59 -11.62
CA TYR A 251 -13.54 -3.05 -10.99
C TYR A 251 -13.29 -3.32 -9.52
N ASP A 252 -14.11 -2.75 -8.64
CA ASP A 252 -13.91 -2.77 -7.19
C ASP A 252 -14.15 -4.13 -6.53
N TYR A 253 -14.28 -5.16 -7.31
CA TYR A 253 -14.56 -6.51 -6.84
C TYR A 253 -13.55 -7.01 -5.81
N SER A 254 -12.26 -6.75 -6.06
CA SER A 254 -11.17 -7.14 -5.16
C SER A 254 -10.89 -6.13 -4.04
N SER A 255 -11.57 -4.98 -4.03
CA SER A 255 -11.38 -3.96 -2.99
C SER A 255 -12.18 -4.24 -1.72
N HIS A 256 -13.11 -5.19 -1.78
CA HIS A 256 -13.92 -5.58 -0.63
C HIS A 256 -13.06 -6.13 0.50
N LYS A 257 -13.38 -5.75 1.74
CA LYS A 257 -12.79 -6.30 2.97
C LYS A 257 -12.83 -7.84 3.01
N LYS A 258 -13.75 -8.45 2.25
CA LYS A 258 -13.94 -9.88 2.11
C LYS A 258 -12.69 -10.63 1.59
N TYR A 259 -11.76 -9.95 0.90
CA TYR A 259 -10.61 -10.62 0.29
C TYR A 259 -9.27 -10.27 0.94
N PHE A 260 -9.26 -9.33 1.86
CA PHE A 260 -8.05 -8.85 2.51
C PHE A 260 -8.28 -8.63 4.01
N GLY A 261 -7.50 -9.25 4.82
CA GLY A 261 -7.54 -9.19 6.27
C GLY A 261 -7.18 -10.52 6.89
N HIS A 262 -6.97 -10.54 8.18
CA HIS A 262 -6.50 -11.72 8.89
C HIS A 262 -7.51 -12.89 8.96
N SER A 263 -8.78 -12.66 8.66
CA SER A 263 -9.85 -13.64 8.69
C SER A 263 -10.57 -13.78 7.33
N HIS A 264 -9.88 -13.58 6.23
CA HIS A 264 -10.47 -13.60 4.90
C HIS A 264 -9.89 -14.67 3.99
N ASP A 265 -10.64 -15.02 2.94
CA ASP A 265 -10.35 -16.16 2.05
C ASP A 265 -9.09 -15.97 1.17
N GLY A 266 -8.48 -14.78 1.17
CA GLY A 266 -7.32 -14.48 0.33
C GLY A 266 -7.64 -14.35 -1.15
N LEU A 267 -6.60 -14.20 -1.97
CA LEU A 267 -6.75 -13.96 -3.41
C LEU A 267 -5.59 -14.59 -4.19
N ASN A 268 -5.92 -15.37 -5.19
CA ASN A 268 -5.02 -15.77 -6.27
C ASN A 268 -5.45 -15.11 -7.58
N GLU A 269 -4.55 -14.38 -8.21
CA GLU A 269 -4.82 -13.70 -9.47
C GLU A 269 -3.79 -14.06 -10.52
N ILE A 270 -4.27 -14.34 -11.73
CA ILE A 270 -3.48 -14.35 -12.95
C ILE A 270 -4.03 -13.23 -13.83
N ASN A 271 -3.16 -12.31 -14.24
CA ASN A 271 -3.58 -11.24 -15.15
C ASN A 271 -2.69 -11.13 -16.39
N PHE A 272 -3.31 -10.69 -17.46
CA PHE A 272 -2.65 -10.33 -18.70
C PHE A 272 -3.06 -8.92 -19.09
N LYS A 273 -2.08 -8.06 -19.42
CA LYS A 273 -2.33 -6.69 -19.86
C LYS A 273 -1.59 -6.41 -21.16
N ALA A 274 -2.24 -5.73 -22.09
CA ALA A 274 -1.64 -5.29 -23.35
C ALA A 274 -1.89 -3.81 -23.56
N ASN A 275 -0.84 -3.06 -23.90
CA ASN A 275 -0.91 -1.69 -24.35
C ASN A 275 -0.80 -1.67 -25.88
N ILE A 276 -1.82 -1.19 -26.55
CA ILE A 276 -1.96 -1.18 -28.01
C ILE A 276 -1.95 0.27 -28.48
N ASN A 277 -1.05 0.60 -29.40
CA ASN A 277 -1.04 1.90 -30.06
C ASN A 277 -2.15 1.99 -31.09
N ILE A 278 -3.02 2.98 -30.94
CA ILE A 278 -4.06 3.32 -31.90
C ILE A 278 -3.65 4.62 -32.62
N PRO A 279 -4.07 4.83 -33.90
CA PRO A 279 -3.84 6.07 -34.60
C PRO A 279 -4.23 7.31 -33.77
N LYS A 280 -3.60 8.47 -34.04
CA LYS A 280 -3.80 9.74 -33.33
C LYS A 280 -3.21 9.80 -31.91
N LYS A 281 -2.09 9.12 -31.66
CA LYS A 281 -1.36 9.14 -30.35
C LYS A 281 -2.20 8.59 -29.17
N THR A 282 -3.13 7.70 -29.44
CA THR A 282 -3.96 7.04 -28.43
C THR A 282 -3.36 5.69 -28.08
N THR A 283 -3.38 5.32 -26.80
CA THR A 283 -3.04 3.98 -26.33
C THR A 283 -4.27 3.33 -25.72
N LEU A 284 -4.61 2.14 -26.19
CA LEU A 284 -5.64 1.28 -25.60
C LEU A 284 -4.97 0.31 -24.63
N LEU A 285 -5.43 0.29 -23.39
CA LEU A 285 -5.10 -0.75 -22.43
C LEU A 285 -6.18 -1.82 -22.45
N VAL A 286 -5.80 -3.05 -22.72
CA VAL A 286 -6.64 -4.23 -22.52
C VAL A 286 -6.09 -5.00 -21.35
N ALA A 287 -6.92 -5.32 -20.37
CA ALA A 287 -6.55 -6.09 -19.18
C ALA A 287 -7.54 -7.23 -18.98
N LEU A 288 -7.02 -8.42 -18.75
CA LEU A 288 -7.78 -9.62 -18.42
C LEU A 288 -7.31 -10.07 -17.04
N HIS A 289 -8.24 -10.36 -16.15
CA HIS A 289 -7.99 -10.78 -14.80
C HIS A 289 -8.77 -12.06 -14.53
N ASN A 290 -8.12 -13.06 -13.94
CA ASN A 290 -8.74 -14.26 -13.41
C ASN A 290 -8.49 -14.31 -11.91
N PHE A 291 -9.55 -14.33 -11.12
CA PHE A 291 -9.50 -14.31 -9.68
C PHE A 291 -10.02 -15.60 -9.08
N ARG A 292 -9.32 -16.10 -8.07
CA ARG A 292 -9.75 -17.22 -7.23
C ARG A 292 -9.48 -16.90 -5.77
N SER A 293 -10.26 -17.46 -4.85
CA SER A 293 -9.88 -17.45 -3.43
C SER A 293 -8.65 -18.32 -3.21
N ASP A 294 -7.87 -18.02 -2.16
CA ASP A 294 -6.72 -18.84 -1.78
C ASP A 294 -7.14 -20.10 -1.02
N VAL A 295 -8.15 -20.00 -0.16
CA VAL A 295 -8.53 -21.07 0.76
C VAL A 295 -9.64 -21.98 0.21
N LYS A 296 -10.64 -21.42 -0.47
CA LYS A 296 -11.85 -22.16 -0.84
C LYS A 296 -11.89 -22.67 -2.28
N ASP A 297 -10.90 -22.34 -3.07
CA ASP A 297 -10.86 -22.63 -4.53
C ASP A 297 -12.14 -22.22 -5.28
N ILE A 298 -12.78 -21.15 -4.82
CA ILE A 298 -13.97 -20.58 -5.44
C ILE A 298 -13.53 -19.54 -6.45
N TYR A 299 -14.10 -19.60 -7.65
CA TYR A 299 -13.96 -18.50 -8.62
C TYR A 299 -14.81 -17.32 -8.15
N TYR A 300 -14.17 -16.17 -8.01
CA TYR A 300 -14.92 -14.94 -7.75
C TYR A 300 -15.67 -14.53 -9.02
N GLY A 301 -16.94 -14.70 -9.04
CA GLY A 301 -17.84 -14.48 -10.17
C GLY A 301 -19.03 -15.43 -10.19
N ASP A 302 -18.96 -16.52 -9.44
CA ASP A 302 -20.03 -17.53 -9.37
C ASP A 302 -21.11 -17.17 -8.31
N GLU A 303 -20.92 -16.08 -7.56
CA GLU A 303 -21.89 -15.60 -6.55
C GLU A 303 -22.65 -14.37 -7.08
N ILE A 304 -23.25 -14.45 -8.28
CA ILE A 304 -24.23 -13.46 -8.75
C ILE A 304 -25.62 -14.05 -8.69
#